data_a3ec888b8c5b4ec0e1e524280fee00fa
#
_entry.id   a3ec888b8c5b4ec0e1e524280fee00fa
#
_cell.length_a   1.000
_cell.length_b   1.000
_cell.length_c   1.000
_cell.angle_alpha   90.00
_cell.angle_beta   90.00
_cell.angle_gamma   90.00
#
_symmetry.space_group_name_H-M   'P 1'
#
loop_
_entity.id
_entity.type
_entity.pdbx_description
1 polymer ?
#
loop_
_entity_poly.entity_id
_entity_poly.type
_entity_poly.pdbx_seq_one_letter_code
_entity_poly.pdbx_strand_id
1 'polypeptide(L)'
;MARAGHAYPQVDARARGLMDGRVVSLARSLSVSRALEAMRGAKARSALASPSTAALRSDLERAASWQLGHLRWMDLAYPRLPVLEARAGEIVVRRQLDGGAPLVLIREGGRLVGMVEASAISRPAPSLAARLDRLHGPSAESKLWVLRMVGKLGEDQGQAVFVVGGFVRDLLLGAGTFMPDLDLVVEGDGVAFGRRLAEETGGHLVVHAAFGTASLEGGLTPDGTPLGRVDIASARGERYGLPGALPEVTPASMEEDLGRRDFSVNAMAVALSPSAWGRLHDPHGGERDVGERRLRVLHPLSLAEDPTRIFRAARYVARLGLRPDQGFHRALALALRLGAYPAMSGQRLVGEIELIMEEPDPWRVLALLLRWGAFRLWDAAYRSTRTSLSRLSKARALTRWARGAGVGLDATELALLALLFDQAKPVADRCLRRLAVRDPAARLLDAAPARQLARRLDRAPRMRPSQVAEAVRPTASPVVLGAWLCGGPRARRRIEWFLAAGRGARPLSSGDDVMAAGVPRGPLVAQALCVLRDLKLDGRVRTLEDEHVALDRWTRALTMKGDLR
;
A
#
# COMPACT_ATOMS: atom_id res chain seq x y z
N MET A 1 35.38 50.29 -8.06
CA MET A 1 34.00 50.74 -7.83
C MET A 1 33.22 49.63 -7.10
N ALA A 2 32.65 50.00 -5.99
CA ALA A 2 32.19 49.11 -4.92
C ALA A 2 31.00 48.25 -5.29
N ARG A 3 31.08 46.96 -4.89
CA ARG A 3 29.92 46.04 -4.84
C ARG A 3 29.03 46.48 -3.67
N ALA A 4 27.82 46.94 -3.96
CA ALA A 4 26.78 47.19 -2.98
C ALA A 4 26.27 45.83 -2.46
N GLY A 5 26.71 45.43 -1.26
CA GLY A 5 26.13 44.36 -0.51
C GLY A 5 24.77 44.77 0.03
N HIS A 6 23.70 44.12 -0.39
CA HIS A 6 22.41 44.25 0.28
C HIS A 6 22.51 43.47 1.61
N ALA A 7 22.81 44.22 2.68
CA ALA A 7 22.65 43.74 4.04
C ALA A 7 21.15 43.75 4.38
N TYR A 8 20.53 42.58 4.45
CA TYR A 8 19.26 42.43 5.14
C TYR A 8 19.49 42.65 6.64
N PRO A 9 18.67 43.44 7.33
CA PRO A 9 18.75 43.55 8.77
C PRO A 9 18.26 42.24 9.34
N GLN A 10 19.17 41.33 9.69
CA GLN A 10 18.89 40.16 10.49
C GLN A 10 18.65 40.61 11.92
N VAL A 11 17.41 40.79 12.32
CA VAL A 11 17.03 40.69 13.73
C VAL A 11 17.22 39.20 14.06
N ASP A 12 18.33 38.87 14.69
CA ASP A 12 18.65 37.50 15.10
C ASP A 12 17.72 37.13 16.25
N ALA A 13 16.52 36.57 15.89
CA ALA A 13 15.56 36.11 16.85
C ALA A 13 16.17 34.96 17.64
N ARG A 14 16.25 35.13 18.96
CA ARG A 14 16.77 34.05 19.84
C ARG A 14 15.71 33.01 20.07
N ALA A 15 16.12 31.76 20.35
CA ALA A 15 15.25 30.63 20.62
C ALA A 15 14.16 30.95 21.66
N ARG A 16 14.46 31.82 22.62
CA ARG A 16 13.49 32.31 23.60
C ARG A 16 12.32 33.08 22.97
N GLY A 17 12.58 33.92 21.97
CA GLY A 17 11.53 34.66 21.25
C GLY A 17 10.68 33.79 20.32
N LEU A 18 11.17 32.62 19.94
CA LEU A 18 10.50 31.66 19.09
C LEU A 18 9.67 30.63 19.88
N MET A 19 9.77 30.62 21.23
CA MET A 19 9.05 29.65 22.05
C MET A 19 7.53 29.75 21.89
N ASP A 20 6.95 28.64 21.55
CA ASP A 20 5.52 28.49 21.25
C ASP A 20 4.70 27.95 22.45
N GLY A 21 5.32 27.54 23.52
CA GLY A 21 4.57 27.03 24.65
C GLY A 21 5.36 26.60 25.88
N ARG A 22 4.63 26.48 26.98
CA ARG A 22 5.15 26.01 28.26
C ARG A 22 5.28 24.49 28.26
N VAL A 23 6.24 23.98 29.04
CA VAL A 23 6.47 22.56 29.26
C VAL A 23 6.19 22.20 30.73
N VAL A 24 5.73 20.98 30.99
CA VAL A 24 5.52 20.45 32.34
C VAL A 24 6.16 19.06 32.45
N SER A 25 6.92 18.82 33.53
CA SER A 25 7.49 17.49 33.79
C SER A 25 6.45 16.59 34.43
N LEU A 26 6.26 15.41 33.87
CA LEU A 26 5.26 14.43 34.31
C LEU A 26 5.89 13.06 34.56
N ALA A 27 5.32 12.32 35.53
CA ALA A 27 5.69 10.94 35.77
C ALA A 27 5.38 10.06 34.55
N ARG A 28 6.32 9.19 34.17
CA ARG A 28 6.22 8.33 32.97
C ARG A 28 5.06 7.32 33.05
N SER A 29 4.60 6.99 34.25
CA SER A 29 3.53 6.03 34.50
C SER A 29 2.12 6.58 34.31
N LEU A 30 1.95 7.89 34.18
CA LEU A 30 0.63 8.50 34.03
C LEU A 30 -0.08 8.04 32.75
N SER A 31 -1.40 7.92 32.84
CA SER A 31 -2.25 7.74 31.67
C SER A 31 -2.37 9.04 30.88
N VAL A 32 -2.77 8.94 29.62
CA VAL A 32 -3.07 10.08 28.75
C VAL A 32 -4.05 11.06 29.41
N SER A 33 -5.15 10.54 30.01
CA SER A 33 -6.15 11.39 30.69
C SER A 33 -5.54 12.19 31.83
N ARG A 34 -4.75 11.54 32.71
CA ARG A 34 -4.09 12.22 33.83
C ARG A 34 -3.00 13.19 33.39
N ALA A 35 -2.26 12.85 32.30
CA ALA A 35 -1.29 13.76 31.74
C ALA A 35 -1.93 15.02 31.16
N LEU A 36 -3.07 14.90 30.48
CA LEU A 36 -3.84 16.04 29.96
C LEU A 36 -4.38 16.94 31.08
N GLU A 37 -4.90 16.37 32.15
CA GLU A 37 -5.35 17.12 33.31
C GLU A 37 -4.21 17.97 33.90
N ALA A 38 -3.06 17.35 34.12
CA ALA A 38 -1.89 18.07 34.64
C ALA A 38 -1.39 19.16 33.69
N MET A 39 -1.40 18.89 32.37
CA MET A 39 -0.99 19.87 31.33
C MET A 39 -1.97 21.06 31.29
N ARG A 40 -3.28 20.83 31.43
CA ARG A 40 -4.27 21.90 31.46
C ARG A 40 -4.08 22.80 32.69
N GLY A 41 -3.87 22.20 33.89
CA GLY A 41 -3.57 22.94 35.10
C GLY A 41 -2.32 23.80 35.00
N ALA A 42 -1.27 23.29 34.35
CA ALA A 42 -0.02 24.01 34.13
C ALA A 42 -0.05 24.95 32.89
N LYS A 43 -1.15 25.00 32.13
CA LYS A 43 -1.24 25.69 30.82
C LYS A 43 -0.09 25.30 29.88
N ALA A 44 0.31 24.01 29.91
CA ALA A 44 1.45 23.48 29.13
C ALA A 44 0.99 22.95 27.78
N ARG A 45 1.82 23.12 26.73
CA ARG A 45 1.63 22.55 25.40
C ARG A 45 2.36 21.22 25.23
N SER A 46 3.38 20.94 26.04
CA SER A 46 4.05 19.64 26.03
C SER A 46 4.32 19.09 27.43
N ALA A 47 4.29 17.75 27.54
CA ALA A 47 4.67 16.96 28.69
C ALA A 47 6.09 16.41 28.52
N LEU A 48 6.91 16.55 29.56
CA LEU A 48 8.30 16.08 29.59
C LEU A 48 8.43 14.82 30.45
N ALA A 49 9.11 13.80 29.93
CA ALA A 49 9.51 12.59 30.67
C ALA A 49 10.99 12.61 31.08
N SER A 50 11.80 13.34 30.35
CA SER A 50 13.25 13.51 30.53
C SER A 50 13.69 14.76 29.77
N PRO A 51 14.94 15.20 29.93
CA PRO A 51 15.44 16.39 29.23
C PRO A 51 15.33 16.36 27.69
N SER A 52 15.11 15.19 27.08
CA SER A 52 15.02 15.04 25.62
C SER A 52 13.83 14.19 25.16
N THR A 53 12.82 14.00 26.00
CA THR A 53 11.62 13.20 25.66
C THR A 53 10.37 13.95 26.07
N ALA A 54 9.52 14.28 25.11
CA ALA A 54 8.30 15.01 25.33
C ALA A 54 7.14 14.47 24.48
N ALA A 55 5.91 14.73 24.89
CA ALA A 55 4.71 14.54 24.09
C ALA A 55 3.99 15.88 23.89
N LEU A 56 3.40 16.08 22.73
CA LEU A 56 2.56 17.23 22.44
C LEU A 56 1.17 17.04 23.05
N ARG A 57 0.60 18.12 23.54
CA ARG A 57 -0.77 18.11 24.07
C ARG A 57 -1.79 17.74 23.01
N SER A 58 -1.61 18.17 21.77
CA SER A 58 -2.46 17.83 20.64
C SER A 58 -2.53 16.33 20.36
N ASP A 59 -1.40 15.60 20.48
CA ASP A 59 -1.38 14.14 20.30
C ASP A 59 -2.12 13.43 21.45
N LEU A 60 -1.97 13.93 22.68
CA LEU A 60 -2.69 13.38 23.84
C LEU A 60 -4.20 13.67 23.76
N GLU A 61 -4.60 14.85 23.31
CA GLU A 61 -6.01 15.22 23.10
C GLU A 61 -6.64 14.35 22.00
N ARG A 62 -5.93 14.10 20.91
CA ARG A 62 -6.36 13.18 19.85
C ARG A 62 -6.56 11.76 20.39
N ALA A 63 -5.63 11.25 21.18
CA ALA A 63 -5.77 9.93 21.80
C ALA A 63 -6.98 9.89 22.77
N ALA A 64 -7.18 10.92 23.55
CA ALA A 64 -8.31 11.01 24.49
C ALA A 64 -9.66 11.06 23.77
N SER A 65 -9.77 11.76 22.63
CA SER A 65 -10.99 11.80 21.81
C SER A 65 -11.37 10.42 21.24
N TRP A 66 -10.40 9.53 21.08
CA TRP A 66 -10.62 8.14 20.65
C TRP A 66 -10.81 7.16 21.84
N GLN A 67 -11.11 7.66 23.03
CA GLN A 67 -11.26 6.85 24.25
C GLN A 67 -9.99 6.08 24.66
N LEU A 68 -8.83 6.50 24.16
CA LEU A 68 -7.52 5.94 24.48
C LEU A 68 -6.86 6.61 25.69
N GLY A 69 -7.63 7.30 26.52
CA GLY A 69 -7.16 7.99 27.72
C GLY A 69 -6.47 7.09 28.76
N HIS A 70 -6.71 5.78 28.69
CA HIS A 70 -6.08 4.76 29.52
C HIS A 70 -4.64 4.40 29.11
N LEU A 71 -4.22 4.71 27.88
CA LEU A 71 -2.85 4.49 27.44
C LEU A 71 -1.86 5.30 28.27
N ARG A 72 -0.63 4.85 28.36
CA ARG A 72 0.44 5.68 28.94
C ARG A 72 0.79 6.81 27.97
N TRP A 73 0.87 8.04 28.47
CA TRP A 73 1.23 9.17 27.63
C TRP A 73 2.62 9.02 26.97
N MET A 74 3.51 8.24 27.58
CA MET A 74 4.80 7.88 27.02
C MET A 74 4.75 7.13 25.69
N ASP A 75 3.63 6.47 25.41
CA ASP A 75 3.44 5.76 24.14
C ASP A 75 3.33 6.74 22.95
N LEU A 76 2.97 8.00 23.26
CA LEU A 76 2.82 9.11 22.31
C LEU A 76 3.99 10.09 22.35
N ALA A 77 5.01 9.86 23.18
CA ALA A 77 6.13 10.78 23.34
C ALA A 77 7.17 10.63 22.22
N TYR A 78 7.74 11.75 21.81
CA TYR A 78 8.88 11.85 20.92
C TYR A 78 10.17 11.72 21.73
N PRO A 79 11.02 10.70 21.49
CA PRO A 79 12.30 10.53 22.19
C PRO A 79 13.42 11.30 21.48
N ARG A 80 14.49 11.58 22.22
CA ARG A 80 15.74 12.16 21.69
C ARG A 80 15.54 13.50 20.97
N LEU A 81 14.64 14.30 21.48
CA LEU A 81 14.42 15.65 20.99
C LEU A 81 15.68 16.51 21.18
N PRO A 82 15.99 17.41 20.25
CA PRO A 82 17.07 18.37 20.44
C PRO A 82 16.73 19.34 21.56
N VAL A 83 17.75 19.69 22.35
CA VAL A 83 17.64 20.64 23.45
C VAL A 83 18.63 21.77 23.16
N LEU A 84 18.15 22.99 23.07
CA LEU A 84 18.95 24.19 22.82
C LEU A 84 18.85 25.16 23.99
N GLU A 85 19.89 25.97 24.16
CA GLU A 85 19.88 27.08 25.11
C GLU A 85 18.97 28.20 24.60
N ALA A 86 18.28 28.91 25.52
CA ALA A 86 17.38 30.01 25.21
C ALA A 86 18.02 31.14 24.41
N ARG A 87 19.37 31.27 24.48
CA ARG A 87 20.17 32.21 23.73
C ARG A 87 20.59 31.74 22.32
N ALA A 88 20.29 30.51 21.97
CA ALA A 88 20.62 29.98 20.62
C ALA A 88 19.92 30.83 19.55
N GLY A 89 20.62 31.15 18.47
CA GLY A 89 20.07 31.88 17.34
C GLY A 89 19.03 31.05 16.58
N GLU A 90 18.12 31.74 15.90
CA GLU A 90 17.06 31.12 15.08
C GLU A 90 17.60 30.11 14.06
N ILE A 91 18.74 30.39 13.44
CA ILE A 91 19.38 29.47 12.47
C ILE A 91 19.68 28.10 13.08
N VAL A 92 20.09 28.06 14.38
CA VAL A 92 20.38 26.80 15.07
C VAL A 92 19.10 26.02 15.36
N VAL A 93 18.04 26.73 15.80
CA VAL A 93 16.71 26.14 16.02
C VAL A 93 16.18 25.56 14.71
N ARG A 94 16.22 26.37 13.65
CA ARG A 94 15.79 26.02 12.31
C ARG A 94 16.51 24.76 11.79
N ARG A 95 17.83 24.70 11.95
CA ARG A 95 18.63 23.51 11.54
C ARG A 95 18.17 22.21 12.23
N GLN A 96 17.76 22.28 13.50
CA GLN A 96 17.27 21.10 14.21
C GLN A 96 15.89 20.66 13.69
N LEU A 97 14.99 21.61 13.45
CA LEU A 97 13.67 21.37 12.91
C LEU A 97 13.73 20.86 11.45
N ASP A 98 14.61 21.44 10.63
CA ASP A 98 14.91 20.97 9.27
C ASP A 98 15.56 19.57 9.32
N GLY A 99 16.19 19.22 10.46
CA GLY A 99 16.66 17.89 10.80
C GLY A 99 15.55 16.85 10.96
N GLY A 100 14.28 17.25 10.82
CA GLY A 100 13.11 16.39 11.00
C GLY A 100 12.70 16.24 12.46
N ALA A 101 13.23 17.03 13.39
CA ALA A 101 12.72 17.09 14.75
C ALA A 101 11.31 17.73 14.73
N PRO A 102 10.29 17.10 15.34
CA PRO A 102 8.94 17.68 15.37
C PRO A 102 8.88 18.94 16.23
N LEU A 103 9.76 19.03 17.22
CA LEU A 103 9.95 20.18 18.10
C LEU A 103 11.37 20.21 18.65
N VAL A 104 11.78 21.39 19.13
CA VAL A 104 13.03 21.62 19.86
C VAL A 104 12.69 22.08 21.27
N LEU A 105 13.32 21.48 22.28
CA LEU A 105 13.19 21.88 23.68
C LEU A 105 14.16 23.00 23.99
N ILE A 106 13.71 23.99 24.74
CA ILE A 106 14.49 25.19 25.09
C ILE A 106 14.83 25.15 26.59
N ARG A 107 16.11 25.32 26.89
CA ARG A 107 16.66 25.31 28.24
C ARG A 107 17.24 26.68 28.60
N GLU A 108 17.01 27.11 29.84
CA GLU A 108 17.57 28.31 30.41
C GLU A 108 17.98 28.04 31.88
N GLY A 109 19.20 28.38 32.26
CA GLY A 109 19.70 28.14 33.61
C GLY A 109 19.63 26.67 34.04
N GLY A 110 19.86 25.72 33.12
CA GLY A 110 19.78 24.29 33.36
C GLY A 110 18.36 23.68 33.41
N ARG A 111 17.32 24.51 33.33
CA ARG A 111 15.91 24.07 33.36
C ARG A 111 15.26 24.19 31.98
N LEU A 112 14.41 23.24 31.61
CA LEU A 112 13.58 23.37 30.42
C LEU A 112 12.47 24.37 30.67
N VAL A 113 12.41 25.41 29.82
CA VAL A 113 11.50 26.55 29.97
C VAL A 113 10.42 26.62 28.89
N GLY A 114 10.62 25.93 27.77
CA GLY A 114 9.68 25.95 26.65
C GLY A 114 10.08 25.01 25.52
N MET A 115 9.38 25.16 24.41
CA MET A 115 9.64 24.44 23.18
C MET A 115 9.38 25.34 21.97
N VAL A 116 9.88 24.91 20.82
CA VAL A 116 9.59 25.49 19.50
C VAL A 116 9.12 24.33 18.60
N GLU A 117 7.89 24.41 18.12
CA GLU A 117 7.37 23.47 17.13
C GLU A 117 7.81 23.81 15.72
N ALA A 118 7.84 22.83 14.81
CA ALA A 118 8.26 23.04 13.43
C ALA A 118 7.34 24.03 12.69
N SER A 119 6.06 24.09 13.04
CA SER A 119 5.06 25.01 12.53
C SER A 119 5.27 26.47 12.97
N ALA A 120 6.00 26.71 14.07
CA ALA A 120 6.25 28.06 14.58
C ALA A 120 7.30 28.85 13.78
N ILE A 121 8.03 28.19 12.86
CA ILE A 121 9.10 28.82 12.08
C ILE A 121 8.76 28.84 10.60
N SER A 122 8.59 30.04 10.05
CA SER A 122 8.50 30.22 8.60
C SER A 122 9.82 29.82 7.93
N ARG A 123 9.76 28.88 7.01
CA ARG A 123 10.92 28.39 6.26
C ARG A 123 11.03 29.13 4.93
N PRO A 124 12.24 29.57 4.50
CA PRO A 124 12.41 29.96 3.12
C PRO A 124 12.13 28.73 2.26
N ALA A 125 11.07 28.80 1.46
CA ALA A 125 10.67 27.69 0.60
C ALA A 125 11.68 27.55 -0.55
N PRO A 126 12.38 26.41 -0.70
CA PRO A 126 13.21 26.19 -1.87
C PRO A 126 12.34 26.15 -3.13
N SER A 127 12.94 26.50 -4.27
CA SER A 127 12.24 26.45 -5.55
C SER A 127 12.64 25.22 -6.34
N LEU A 128 11.64 24.47 -6.79
CA LEU A 128 11.78 23.34 -7.71
C LEU A 128 11.48 23.74 -9.17
N ALA A 129 11.34 25.03 -9.47
CA ALA A 129 11.03 25.52 -10.81
C ALA A 129 11.96 24.93 -11.88
N ALA A 130 13.29 24.98 -11.66
CA ALA A 130 14.26 24.42 -12.59
C ALA A 130 14.15 22.91 -12.77
N ARG A 131 13.61 22.17 -11.79
CA ARG A 131 13.35 20.73 -11.91
C ARG A 131 12.06 20.46 -12.69
N LEU A 132 11.03 21.26 -12.47
CA LEU A 132 9.79 21.21 -13.24
C LEU A 132 10.04 21.52 -14.72
N ASP A 133 10.79 22.58 -15.01
CA ASP A 133 11.11 23.00 -16.39
C ASP A 133 12.04 22.01 -17.13
N ARG A 134 12.70 21.11 -16.42
CA ARG A 134 13.53 20.03 -16.96
C ARG A 134 12.86 18.67 -16.92
N LEU A 135 11.55 18.61 -16.76
CA LEU A 135 10.82 17.34 -16.88
C LEU A 135 11.13 16.70 -18.24
N HIS A 136 11.41 15.42 -18.24
CA HIS A 136 11.72 14.66 -19.44
C HIS A 136 11.06 13.28 -19.41
N GLY A 137 10.98 12.64 -20.57
CA GLY A 137 10.36 11.34 -20.74
C GLY A 137 8.96 11.40 -21.33
N PRO A 138 8.30 10.26 -21.51
CA PRO A 138 6.95 10.18 -22.07
C PRO A 138 5.97 11.06 -21.30
N SER A 139 5.17 11.84 -22.00
CA SER A 139 4.17 12.75 -21.44
C SER A 139 4.73 13.91 -20.56
N ALA A 140 6.03 14.19 -20.58
CA ALA A 140 6.61 15.28 -19.78
C ALA A 140 6.08 16.65 -20.24
N GLU A 141 6.01 16.86 -21.55
CA GLU A 141 5.52 18.11 -22.14
C GLU A 141 4.05 18.36 -21.83
N SER A 142 3.19 17.35 -22.01
CA SER A 142 1.78 17.47 -21.66
C SER A 142 1.55 17.73 -20.18
N LYS A 143 2.32 17.07 -19.29
CA LYS A 143 2.26 17.31 -17.85
C LYS A 143 2.71 18.71 -17.47
N LEU A 144 3.82 19.17 -18.03
CA LEU A 144 4.31 20.53 -17.79
C LEU A 144 3.29 21.58 -18.28
N TRP A 145 2.68 21.32 -19.44
CA TRP A 145 1.61 22.18 -19.96
C TRP A 145 0.42 22.24 -18.99
N VAL A 146 -0.06 21.09 -18.51
CA VAL A 146 -1.15 21.03 -17.50
C VAL A 146 -0.75 21.81 -16.24
N LEU A 147 0.44 21.56 -15.68
CA LEU A 147 0.89 22.23 -14.45
C LEU A 147 0.90 23.75 -14.61
N ARG A 148 1.34 24.26 -15.76
CA ARG A 148 1.33 25.70 -16.06
C ARG A 148 -0.09 26.22 -16.26
N MET A 149 -0.93 25.47 -16.98
CA MET A 149 -2.30 25.86 -17.27
C MET A 149 -3.14 25.91 -15.99
N VAL A 150 -3.08 24.89 -15.14
CA VAL A 150 -3.83 24.88 -13.87
C VAL A 150 -3.35 25.95 -12.91
N GLY A 151 -2.05 26.26 -12.91
CA GLY A 151 -1.51 27.37 -12.12
C GLY A 151 -2.05 28.73 -12.55
N LYS A 152 -2.13 29.00 -13.87
CA LYS A 152 -2.73 30.20 -14.42
C LYS A 152 -4.23 30.27 -14.15
N LEU A 153 -4.95 29.17 -14.40
CA LEU A 153 -6.39 29.07 -14.13
C LEU A 153 -6.71 29.35 -12.65
N GLY A 154 -5.88 28.84 -11.73
CA GLY A 154 -6.01 29.12 -10.30
C GLY A 154 -5.80 30.60 -9.98
N GLU A 155 -4.73 31.21 -10.52
CA GLU A 155 -4.45 32.65 -10.32
C GLU A 155 -5.58 33.54 -10.84
N ASP A 156 -6.13 33.22 -12.03
CA ASP A 156 -7.27 33.94 -12.64
C ASP A 156 -8.54 33.83 -11.78
N GLN A 157 -8.69 32.77 -11.01
CA GLN A 157 -9.83 32.52 -10.08
C GLN A 157 -9.54 32.94 -8.64
N GLY A 158 -8.35 33.45 -8.33
CA GLY A 158 -7.94 33.79 -6.96
C GLY A 158 -7.79 32.56 -6.06
N GLN A 159 -7.52 31.37 -6.63
CA GLN A 159 -7.33 30.11 -5.91
C GLN A 159 -5.87 29.64 -6.01
N ALA A 160 -5.29 29.24 -4.88
CA ALA A 160 -3.96 28.64 -4.89
C ALA A 160 -4.07 27.16 -5.31
N VAL A 161 -3.27 26.77 -6.30
CA VAL A 161 -3.22 25.40 -6.84
C VAL A 161 -1.84 24.81 -6.64
N PHE A 162 -1.78 23.58 -6.21
CA PHE A 162 -0.57 22.84 -5.90
C PHE A 162 -0.56 21.47 -6.54
N VAL A 163 0.60 21.01 -6.98
CA VAL A 163 0.85 19.58 -7.22
C VAL A 163 1.44 18.97 -5.96
N VAL A 164 1.03 17.76 -5.61
CA VAL A 164 1.30 17.20 -4.28
C VAL A 164 1.77 15.73 -4.30
N GLY A 165 2.24 15.26 -3.17
CA GLY A 165 2.40 13.84 -2.86
C GLY A 165 3.46 13.12 -3.69
N GLY A 166 3.05 12.07 -4.39
CA GLY A 166 3.93 11.18 -5.14
C GLY A 166 4.73 11.88 -6.22
N PHE A 167 4.12 12.81 -6.92
CA PHE A 167 4.77 13.60 -7.96
C PHE A 167 5.95 14.42 -7.41
N VAL A 168 5.73 15.15 -6.30
CA VAL A 168 6.78 15.99 -5.68
C VAL A 168 7.94 15.12 -5.18
N ARG A 169 7.62 14.00 -4.53
CA ARG A 169 8.63 13.03 -4.07
C ARG A 169 9.47 12.51 -5.24
N ASP A 170 8.83 12.09 -6.33
CA ASP A 170 9.51 11.47 -7.47
C ASP A 170 10.32 12.51 -8.25
N LEU A 171 9.85 13.77 -8.31
CA LEU A 171 10.62 14.90 -8.83
C LEU A 171 11.91 15.14 -8.02
N LEU A 172 11.85 15.03 -6.69
CA LEU A 172 13.01 15.15 -5.80
C LEU A 172 13.97 13.97 -5.93
N LEU A 173 13.46 12.75 -6.16
CA LEU A 173 14.27 11.55 -6.39
C LEU A 173 14.99 11.55 -7.74
N GLY A 174 14.67 12.48 -8.64
CA GLY A 174 15.22 12.52 -9.98
C GLY A 174 14.73 11.37 -10.87
N ALA A 175 13.61 10.76 -10.52
CA ALA A 175 12.99 9.64 -11.25
C ALA A 175 12.26 10.14 -12.52
N GLY A 176 12.97 10.85 -13.40
CA GLY A 176 12.40 11.52 -14.57
C GLY A 176 11.70 10.64 -15.61
N THR A 177 11.78 9.31 -15.47
CA THR A 177 11.14 8.33 -16.38
C THR A 177 9.84 7.76 -15.84
N PHE A 178 9.56 7.89 -14.53
CA PHE A 178 8.35 7.38 -13.91
C PHE A 178 7.49 8.55 -13.43
N MET A 179 6.68 9.08 -14.33
CA MET A 179 5.74 10.14 -14.00
C MET A 179 4.43 9.52 -13.52
N PRO A 180 4.12 9.61 -12.22
CA PRO A 180 2.81 9.20 -11.70
C PRO A 180 1.70 10.09 -12.26
N ASP A 181 0.46 9.70 -12.02
CA ASP A 181 -0.70 10.57 -12.24
C ASP A 181 -0.51 11.89 -11.49
N LEU A 182 -1.12 12.96 -12.01
CA LEU A 182 -1.03 14.27 -11.38
C LEU A 182 -2.08 14.39 -10.28
N ASP A 183 -1.63 14.54 -9.04
CA ASP A 183 -2.47 14.87 -7.90
C ASP A 183 -2.41 16.37 -7.65
N LEU A 184 -3.51 17.07 -7.90
CA LEU A 184 -3.67 18.50 -7.67
C LEU A 184 -4.48 18.77 -6.41
N VAL A 185 -4.07 19.78 -5.64
CA VAL A 185 -4.86 20.30 -4.52
C VAL A 185 -5.13 21.78 -4.73
N VAL A 186 -6.36 22.17 -4.53
CA VAL A 186 -6.84 23.55 -4.67
C VAL A 186 -7.24 24.06 -3.29
N GLU A 187 -6.69 25.20 -2.86
CA GLU A 187 -7.24 25.93 -1.71
C GLU A 187 -8.53 26.63 -2.14
N GLY A 188 -9.64 25.91 -2.02
CA GLY A 188 -10.96 26.31 -2.52
C GLY A 188 -11.80 25.10 -2.93
N ASP A 189 -12.73 25.31 -3.85
CA ASP A 189 -13.60 24.25 -4.40
C ASP A 189 -12.90 23.52 -5.55
N GLY A 190 -12.25 22.39 -5.23
CA GLY A 190 -11.55 21.54 -6.21
C GLY A 190 -12.49 20.92 -7.25
N VAL A 191 -13.76 20.68 -6.92
CA VAL A 191 -14.74 20.14 -7.87
C VAL A 191 -15.14 21.19 -8.89
N ALA A 192 -15.42 22.42 -8.44
CA ALA A 192 -15.71 23.55 -9.35
C ALA A 192 -14.50 23.86 -10.24
N PHE A 193 -13.29 23.85 -9.66
CA PHE A 193 -12.04 23.99 -10.41
C PHE A 193 -11.88 22.89 -11.47
N GLY A 194 -12.15 21.63 -11.11
CA GLY A 194 -12.09 20.49 -12.03
C GLY A 194 -13.06 20.59 -13.21
N ARG A 195 -14.26 21.16 -12.99
CA ARG A 195 -15.22 21.42 -14.08
C ARG A 195 -14.65 22.41 -15.09
N ARG A 196 -14.07 23.52 -14.61
CA ARG A 196 -13.41 24.49 -15.51
C ARG A 196 -12.26 23.85 -16.28
N LEU A 197 -11.44 23.05 -15.59
CA LEU A 197 -10.35 22.34 -16.25
C LEU A 197 -10.87 21.38 -17.34
N ALA A 198 -11.98 20.69 -17.10
CA ALA A 198 -12.60 19.82 -18.08
C ALA A 198 -13.13 20.62 -19.30
N GLU A 199 -13.74 21.79 -19.08
CA GLU A 199 -14.17 22.71 -20.15
C GLU A 199 -13.00 23.15 -21.03
N GLU A 200 -11.87 23.55 -20.42
CA GLU A 200 -10.67 24.03 -21.13
C GLU A 200 -9.93 22.91 -21.90
N THR A 201 -10.03 21.66 -21.46
CA THR A 201 -9.28 20.54 -22.04
C THR A 201 -10.13 19.58 -22.85
N GLY A 202 -11.47 19.75 -22.84
CA GLY A 202 -12.40 18.81 -23.48
C GLY A 202 -12.48 17.44 -22.80
N GLY A 203 -11.95 17.31 -21.57
CA GLY A 203 -11.94 16.06 -20.82
C GLY A 203 -13.26 15.75 -20.11
N HIS A 204 -13.40 14.52 -19.65
CA HIS A 204 -14.53 14.06 -18.83
C HIS A 204 -14.18 14.10 -17.34
N LEU A 205 -15.04 14.70 -16.51
CA LEU A 205 -14.84 14.81 -15.07
C LEU A 205 -15.69 13.79 -14.31
N VAL A 206 -15.04 12.90 -13.56
CA VAL A 206 -15.69 12.00 -12.60
C VAL A 206 -15.62 12.65 -11.21
N VAL A 207 -16.77 12.95 -10.60
CA VAL A 207 -16.85 13.66 -9.32
C VAL A 207 -17.15 12.69 -8.18
N HIS A 208 -16.35 12.80 -7.11
CA HIS A 208 -16.52 12.07 -5.85
C HIS A 208 -16.91 13.06 -4.74
N ALA A 209 -18.16 13.51 -4.76
CA ALA A 209 -18.68 14.61 -3.93
C ALA A 209 -18.48 14.40 -2.43
N ALA A 210 -18.59 13.14 -1.93
CA ALA A 210 -18.40 12.81 -0.51
C ALA A 210 -17.03 13.18 0.05
N PHE A 211 -16.02 13.31 -0.82
CA PHE A 211 -14.63 13.61 -0.43
C PHE A 211 -14.12 14.93 -1.00
N GLY A 212 -14.96 15.69 -1.71
CA GLY A 212 -14.54 16.93 -2.37
C GLY A 212 -13.44 16.72 -3.41
N THR A 213 -13.47 15.58 -4.14
CA THR A 213 -12.47 15.22 -5.15
C THR A 213 -13.11 14.97 -6.50
N ALA A 214 -12.34 15.15 -7.56
CA ALA A 214 -12.71 14.83 -8.92
C ALA A 214 -11.53 14.27 -9.70
N SER A 215 -11.78 13.43 -10.70
CA SER A 215 -10.76 12.91 -11.61
C SER A 215 -11.10 13.36 -13.03
N LEU A 216 -10.15 14.01 -13.70
CA LEU A 216 -10.24 14.37 -15.10
C LEU A 216 -9.63 13.26 -15.96
N GLU A 217 -10.38 12.77 -16.93
CA GLU A 217 -9.97 11.75 -17.89
C GLU A 217 -10.19 12.24 -19.32
N GLY A 218 -9.34 11.79 -20.26
CA GLY A 218 -9.52 12.07 -21.69
C GLY A 218 -9.25 13.51 -22.12
N GLY A 219 -8.73 14.37 -21.25
CA GLY A 219 -8.35 15.74 -21.61
C GLY A 219 -7.17 15.77 -22.60
N LEU A 220 -7.12 16.82 -23.43
CA LEU A 220 -6.08 17.03 -24.44
C LEU A 220 -5.38 18.37 -24.25
N THR A 221 -4.13 18.43 -24.65
CA THR A 221 -3.41 19.69 -24.89
C THR A 221 -3.91 20.34 -26.21
N PRO A 222 -3.60 21.62 -26.48
CA PRO A 222 -3.98 22.29 -27.72
C PRO A 222 -3.47 21.61 -28.99
N ASP A 223 -2.37 20.88 -28.93
CA ASP A 223 -1.80 20.09 -30.03
C ASP A 223 -2.41 18.67 -30.13
N GLY A 224 -3.40 18.35 -29.28
CA GLY A 224 -4.09 17.07 -29.28
C GLY A 224 -3.39 15.96 -28.50
N THR A 225 -2.34 16.26 -27.72
CA THR A 225 -1.66 15.27 -26.90
C THR A 225 -2.49 14.91 -25.67
N PRO A 226 -2.71 13.61 -25.33
CA PRO A 226 -3.46 13.21 -24.14
C PRO A 226 -2.77 13.65 -22.85
N LEU A 227 -3.56 14.19 -21.92
CA LEU A 227 -3.08 14.66 -20.61
C LEU A 227 -2.80 13.52 -19.62
N GLY A 228 -3.38 12.36 -19.84
CA GLY A 228 -3.46 11.32 -18.83
C GLY A 228 -4.52 11.66 -17.77
N ARG A 229 -4.51 10.92 -16.65
CA ARG A 229 -5.43 11.17 -15.55
C ARG A 229 -4.87 12.29 -14.65
N VAL A 230 -5.77 13.21 -14.27
CA VAL A 230 -5.49 14.29 -13.33
C VAL A 230 -6.49 14.22 -12.19
N ASP A 231 -6.02 13.93 -10.98
CA ASP A 231 -6.85 13.89 -9.79
C ASP A 231 -6.80 15.27 -9.10
N ILE A 232 -7.97 15.80 -8.77
CA ILE A 232 -8.16 17.14 -8.23
C ILE A 232 -8.91 17.04 -6.90
N ALA A 233 -8.37 17.65 -5.85
CA ALA A 233 -8.98 17.68 -4.53
C ALA A 233 -9.03 19.11 -3.98
N SER A 234 -10.04 19.41 -3.17
CA SER A 234 -10.01 20.56 -2.29
C SER A 234 -9.01 20.35 -1.16
N ALA A 235 -8.26 21.36 -0.78
CA ALA A 235 -7.45 21.32 0.44
C ALA A 235 -8.35 21.07 1.65
N ARG A 236 -8.03 20.08 2.46
CA ARG A 236 -8.91 19.62 3.53
C ARG A 236 -8.18 19.17 4.77
N GLY A 237 -8.79 19.47 5.91
CA GLY A 237 -8.50 18.83 7.16
C GLY A 237 -9.27 17.50 7.30
N GLU A 238 -8.75 16.59 8.09
CA GLU A 238 -9.39 15.30 8.39
C GLU A 238 -9.51 15.12 9.90
N ARG A 239 -10.71 14.74 10.35
CA ARG A 239 -10.95 14.39 11.75
C ARG A 239 -11.46 12.96 11.80
N TYR A 240 -10.83 12.14 12.59
CA TYR A 240 -11.21 10.75 12.79
C TYR A 240 -11.99 10.61 14.11
N GLY A 241 -13.21 10.12 14.04
CA GLY A 241 -14.02 9.86 15.24
C GLY A 241 -13.51 8.68 16.07
N LEU A 242 -12.95 7.66 15.39
CA LEU A 242 -12.38 6.45 16.00
C LEU A 242 -11.18 5.98 15.18
N PRO A 243 -10.24 5.24 15.79
CA PRO A 243 -9.14 4.59 15.07
C PRO A 243 -9.63 3.72 13.90
N GLY A 244 -9.07 3.91 12.73
CA GLY A 244 -9.41 3.14 11.52
C GLY A 244 -10.72 3.52 10.83
N ALA A 245 -11.49 4.48 11.36
CA ALA A 245 -12.69 5.01 10.71
C ALA A 245 -12.36 5.76 9.40
N LEU A 246 -13.37 6.06 8.61
CA LEU A 246 -13.24 7.07 7.57
C LEU A 246 -13.23 8.46 8.23
N PRO A 247 -12.43 9.40 7.72
CA PRO A 247 -12.38 10.74 8.27
C PRO A 247 -13.62 11.56 7.89
N GLU A 248 -14.01 12.45 8.79
CA GLU A 248 -14.81 13.61 8.45
C GLU A 248 -13.89 14.67 7.86
N VAL A 249 -14.27 15.22 6.71
CA VAL A 249 -13.47 16.19 5.98
C VAL A 249 -14.04 17.60 6.13
N THR A 250 -13.16 18.57 6.30
CA THR A 250 -13.50 19.99 6.37
C THR A 250 -12.56 20.79 5.46
N PRO A 251 -13.02 21.88 4.83
CA PRO A 251 -12.11 22.77 4.10
C PRO A 251 -10.98 23.24 5.00
N ALA A 252 -9.77 23.31 4.46
CA ALA A 252 -8.58 23.66 5.23
C ALA A 252 -7.52 24.33 4.34
N SER A 253 -6.46 24.81 4.97
CA SER A 253 -5.27 25.32 4.28
C SER A 253 -4.43 24.17 3.71
N MET A 254 -3.50 24.50 2.79
CA MET A 254 -2.52 23.55 2.26
C MET A 254 -1.64 22.94 3.36
N GLU A 255 -1.28 23.73 4.37
CA GLU A 255 -0.47 23.26 5.50
C GLU A 255 -1.21 22.17 6.32
N GLU A 256 -2.51 22.36 6.58
CA GLU A 256 -3.36 21.38 7.24
C GLU A 256 -3.56 20.12 6.39
N ASP A 257 -3.74 20.28 5.05
CA ASP A 257 -3.81 19.14 4.12
C ASP A 257 -2.53 18.32 4.13
N LEU A 258 -1.36 18.95 4.17
CA LEU A 258 -0.09 18.25 4.28
C LEU A 258 0.04 17.52 5.62
N GLY A 259 -0.50 18.09 6.71
CA GLY A 259 -0.45 17.52 8.07
C GLY A 259 -1.26 16.24 8.28
N ARG A 260 -2.26 15.94 7.43
CA ARG A 260 -3.08 14.72 7.50
C ARG A 260 -2.52 13.55 6.68
N ARG A 261 -1.49 13.75 5.87
CA ARG A 261 -0.95 12.74 4.96
C ARG A 261 -0.27 11.59 5.70
N ASP A 262 0.11 10.57 4.96
CA ASP A 262 0.65 9.33 5.52
C ASP A 262 2.09 9.46 6.05
N PHE A 263 2.99 10.00 5.24
CA PHE A 263 4.42 10.10 5.53
C PHE A 263 4.99 11.43 5.06
N SER A 264 6.06 11.89 5.72
CA SER A 264 6.75 13.14 5.38
C SER A 264 7.15 13.23 3.90
N VAL A 265 7.61 12.12 3.32
CA VAL A 265 8.02 12.04 1.89
C VAL A 265 6.87 12.29 0.91
N ASN A 266 5.62 12.21 1.36
CA ASN A 266 4.42 12.50 0.56
C ASN A 266 3.67 13.74 1.08
N ALA A 267 4.15 14.35 2.16
CA ALA A 267 3.53 15.53 2.79
C ALA A 267 4.22 16.83 2.30
N MET A 268 4.37 16.93 0.99
CA MET A 268 4.97 18.08 0.30
C MET A 268 4.06 18.51 -0.84
N ALA A 269 4.10 19.83 -1.14
CA ALA A 269 3.37 20.43 -2.24
C ALA A 269 4.27 21.41 -3.00
N VAL A 270 4.01 21.60 -4.29
CA VAL A 270 4.67 22.61 -5.10
C VAL A 270 3.62 23.55 -5.66
N ALA A 271 3.77 24.84 -5.40
CA ALA A 271 2.88 25.87 -5.90
C ALA A 271 3.01 26.01 -7.43
N LEU A 272 1.88 26.17 -8.10
CA LEU A 272 1.77 26.22 -9.55
C LEU A 272 1.42 27.61 -10.10
N SER A 273 0.95 28.56 -9.24
CA SER A 273 0.66 29.91 -9.72
C SER A 273 1.89 30.53 -10.38
N PRO A 274 1.75 31.30 -11.46
CA PRO A 274 2.85 32.01 -12.11
C PRO A 274 3.73 32.83 -11.14
N SER A 275 3.09 33.51 -10.17
CA SER A 275 3.75 34.30 -9.13
C SER A 275 4.56 33.50 -8.11
N ALA A 276 4.27 32.21 -7.95
CA ALA A 276 4.93 31.31 -6.99
C ALA A 276 5.41 29.99 -7.63
N TRP A 277 5.58 29.97 -8.95
CA TRP A 277 5.96 28.79 -9.72
C TRP A 277 7.15 28.04 -9.11
N GLY A 278 6.92 26.77 -8.80
CA GLY A 278 7.94 25.88 -8.28
C GLY A 278 8.24 26.05 -6.79
N ARG A 279 7.57 26.94 -6.04
CA ARG A 279 7.78 27.09 -4.59
C ARG A 279 7.40 25.81 -3.87
N LEU A 280 8.34 25.21 -3.14
CA LEU A 280 8.11 23.99 -2.35
C LEU A 280 7.47 24.34 -0.99
N HIS A 281 6.37 23.71 -0.65
CA HIS A 281 5.76 23.70 0.67
C HIS A 281 6.09 22.36 1.35
N ASP A 282 6.96 22.40 2.37
CA ASP A 282 7.46 21.24 3.09
C ASP A 282 7.48 21.48 4.60
N PRO A 283 6.32 21.56 5.27
CA PRO A 283 6.25 21.81 6.69
C PRO A 283 6.81 20.67 7.54
N HIS A 284 6.92 19.48 6.95
CA HIS A 284 7.31 18.27 7.66
C HIS A 284 8.74 17.78 7.36
N GLY A 285 9.52 18.47 6.53
CA GLY A 285 10.89 18.07 6.19
C GLY A 285 10.96 16.85 5.28
N GLY A 286 10.01 16.71 4.37
CA GLY A 286 9.91 15.60 3.42
C GLY A 286 11.04 15.59 2.40
N GLU A 287 11.51 16.76 1.90
CA GLU A 287 12.64 16.87 1.00
C GLU A 287 13.89 16.19 1.56
N ARG A 288 14.19 16.47 2.83
CA ARG A 288 15.31 15.82 3.51
C ARG A 288 15.11 14.33 3.66
N ASP A 289 13.91 13.89 4.08
CA ASP A 289 13.60 12.47 4.25
C ASP A 289 13.69 11.70 2.92
N VAL A 290 13.33 12.34 1.80
CA VAL A 290 13.56 11.81 0.44
C VAL A 290 15.05 11.65 0.17
N GLY A 291 15.86 12.68 0.44
CA GLY A 291 17.32 12.64 0.25
C GLY A 291 18.00 11.56 1.09
N GLU A 292 17.57 11.37 2.33
CA GLU A 292 18.10 10.38 3.27
C GLU A 292 17.46 8.99 3.09
N ARG A 293 16.53 8.83 2.17
CA ARG A 293 15.74 7.59 1.99
C ARG A 293 15.04 7.15 3.28
N ARG A 294 14.52 8.08 4.06
CA ARG A 294 13.85 7.85 5.34
C ARG A 294 12.34 7.78 5.16
N LEU A 295 11.68 6.83 5.83
CA LEU A 295 10.23 6.77 5.97
C LEU A 295 9.83 7.17 7.39
N ARG A 296 9.18 8.32 7.54
CA ARG A 296 8.78 8.90 8.82
C ARG A 296 7.28 9.23 8.82
N VAL A 297 6.60 8.84 9.89
CA VAL A 297 5.21 9.24 10.16
C VAL A 297 5.17 10.70 10.63
N LEU A 298 4.06 11.39 10.38
CA LEU A 298 3.90 12.79 10.76
C LEU A 298 3.66 12.97 12.28
N HIS A 299 2.98 12.02 12.91
CA HIS A 299 2.71 12.02 14.35
C HIS A 299 2.59 10.60 14.90
N PRO A 300 2.71 10.38 16.23
CA PRO A 300 2.76 9.05 16.85
C PRO A 300 1.50 8.19 16.62
N LEU A 301 0.34 8.81 16.43
CA LEU A 301 -0.93 8.12 16.20
C LEU A 301 -1.23 7.84 14.72
N SER A 302 -0.39 8.28 13.79
CA SER A 302 -0.66 8.22 12.34
C SER A 302 -1.07 6.82 11.85
N LEU A 303 -0.40 5.75 12.32
CA LEU A 303 -0.72 4.37 11.93
C LEU A 303 -1.91 3.76 12.69
N ALA A 304 -2.31 4.37 13.81
CA ALA A 304 -3.54 4.01 14.52
C ALA A 304 -4.74 4.74 13.92
N GLU A 305 -4.55 5.96 13.45
CA GLU A 305 -5.55 6.78 12.77
C GLU A 305 -6.04 6.07 11.50
N ASP A 306 -5.11 5.68 10.64
CA ASP A 306 -5.38 4.87 9.47
C ASP A 306 -4.39 3.69 9.36
N PRO A 307 -4.79 2.48 9.79
CA PRO A 307 -3.93 1.31 9.72
C PRO A 307 -3.55 0.87 8.30
N THR A 308 -4.27 1.31 7.27
CA THR A 308 -3.88 1.02 5.88
C THR A 308 -2.53 1.67 5.52
N ARG A 309 -2.14 2.73 6.22
CA ARG A 309 -0.80 3.35 6.09
C ARG A 309 0.34 2.35 6.36
N ILE A 310 0.11 1.28 7.14
CA ILE A 310 1.10 0.21 7.36
C ILE A 310 1.37 -0.55 6.06
N PHE A 311 0.34 -0.84 5.28
CA PHE A 311 0.45 -1.50 3.97
C PHE A 311 1.12 -0.58 2.96
N ARG A 312 0.72 0.68 2.92
CA ARG A 312 1.34 1.73 2.09
C ARG A 312 2.83 1.90 2.41
N ALA A 313 3.20 1.91 3.71
CA ALA A 313 4.60 1.96 4.15
C ALA A 313 5.41 0.80 3.56
N ALA A 314 4.90 -0.42 3.62
CA ALA A 314 5.59 -1.59 3.08
C ALA A 314 5.80 -1.47 1.56
N ARG A 315 4.83 -0.92 0.82
CA ARG A 315 4.95 -0.63 -0.61
C ARG A 315 6.06 0.38 -0.88
N TYR A 316 6.08 1.51 -0.16
CA TYR A 316 7.13 2.53 -0.33
C TYR A 316 8.52 2.03 0.06
N VAL A 317 8.64 1.26 1.15
CA VAL A 317 9.91 0.62 1.52
C VAL A 317 10.40 -0.33 0.43
N ALA A 318 9.53 -1.16 -0.12
CA ALA A 318 9.90 -2.11 -1.16
C ALA A 318 10.23 -1.43 -2.50
N ARG A 319 9.39 -0.47 -2.94
CA ARG A 319 9.51 0.20 -4.24
C ARG A 319 10.61 1.24 -4.27
N LEU A 320 10.68 2.10 -3.25
CA LEU A 320 11.55 3.26 -3.21
C LEU A 320 12.85 3.04 -2.41
N GLY A 321 12.99 1.90 -1.74
CA GLY A 321 14.15 1.61 -0.90
C GLY A 321 14.23 2.49 0.36
N LEU A 322 13.09 2.99 0.84
CA LEU A 322 13.02 3.81 2.04
C LEU A 322 13.32 2.98 3.30
N ARG A 323 13.82 3.63 4.34
CA ARG A 323 14.15 3.03 5.63
C ARG A 323 13.24 3.60 6.72
N PRO A 324 12.34 2.79 7.30
CA PRO A 324 11.51 3.24 8.42
C PRO A 324 12.37 3.71 9.59
N ASP A 325 12.03 4.87 10.14
CA ASP A 325 12.72 5.42 11.30
C ASP A 325 12.21 4.85 12.63
N GLN A 326 12.79 5.28 13.74
CA GLN A 326 12.38 4.84 15.07
C GLN A 326 10.95 5.29 15.41
N GLY A 327 10.52 6.48 14.92
CA GLY A 327 9.16 7.00 15.10
C GLY A 327 8.13 6.10 14.44
N PHE A 328 8.40 5.67 13.20
CA PHE A 328 7.56 4.69 12.50
C PHE A 328 7.41 3.39 13.28
N HIS A 329 8.51 2.81 13.77
CA HIS A 329 8.46 1.54 14.51
C HIS A 329 7.67 1.65 15.83
N ARG A 330 7.72 2.80 16.50
CA ARG A 330 6.91 3.06 17.70
C ARG A 330 5.43 3.21 17.36
N ALA A 331 5.09 3.96 16.33
CA ALA A 331 3.73 4.10 15.82
C ALA A 331 3.15 2.75 15.38
N LEU A 332 3.96 1.92 14.70
CA LEU A 332 3.59 0.56 14.31
C LEU A 332 3.31 -0.32 15.53
N ALA A 333 4.19 -0.32 16.52
CA ALA A 333 4.00 -1.10 17.75
C ALA A 333 2.73 -0.65 18.50
N LEU A 334 2.45 0.65 18.55
CA LEU A 334 1.24 1.19 19.13
C LEU A 334 0.00 0.72 18.36
N ALA A 335 -0.03 0.91 17.03
CA ALA A 335 -1.14 0.51 16.19
C ALA A 335 -1.46 -0.99 16.31
N LEU A 336 -0.44 -1.87 16.29
CA LEU A 336 -0.62 -3.31 16.46
C LEU A 336 -1.06 -3.72 17.88
N ARG A 337 -0.71 -2.95 18.90
CA ARG A 337 -1.13 -3.18 20.28
C ARG A 337 -2.59 -2.80 20.52
N LEU A 338 -3.08 -1.76 19.84
CA LEU A 338 -4.50 -1.40 19.86
C LEU A 338 -5.38 -2.51 19.26
N GLY A 339 -4.83 -3.32 18.39
CA GLY A 339 -5.40 -4.59 17.92
C GLY A 339 -6.54 -4.41 16.93
N ALA A 340 -7.77 -4.63 17.37
CA ALA A 340 -8.93 -4.55 16.51
C ALA A 340 -9.29 -3.11 16.14
N TYR A 341 -9.61 -2.90 14.87
CA TYR A 341 -10.13 -1.64 14.32
C TYR A 341 -11.53 -1.91 13.75
N PRO A 342 -12.57 -1.91 14.61
CA PRO A 342 -13.94 -2.27 14.16
C PRO A 342 -14.45 -1.34 13.05
N ALA A 343 -14.06 -0.06 13.08
CA ALA A 343 -14.46 0.94 12.11
C ALA A 343 -13.78 0.79 10.73
N MET A 344 -12.70 0.01 10.64
CA MET A 344 -12.01 -0.24 9.37
C MET A 344 -12.69 -1.37 8.60
N SER A 345 -13.20 -1.10 7.40
CA SER A 345 -13.85 -2.11 6.58
C SER A 345 -12.87 -3.15 6.01
N GLY A 346 -13.34 -4.38 5.81
CA GLY A 346 -12.56 -5.43 5.15
C GLY A 346 -12.19 -5.07 3.70
N GLN A 347 -13.06 -4.36 3.01
CA GLN A 347 -12.82 -3.92 1.64
C GLN A 347 -11.59 -3.01 1.53
N ARG A 348 -11.35 -2.13 2.49
CA ARG A 348 -10.13 -1.30 2.53
C ARG A 348 -8.87 -2.17 2.67
N LEU A 349 -8.92 -3.24 3.46
CA LEU A 349 -7.81 -4.17 3.62
C LEU A 349 -7.55 -5.00 2.36
N VAL A 350 -8.60 -5.45 1.66
CA VAL A 350 -8.47 -6.17 0.39
C VAL A 350 -7.90 -5.25 -0.68
N GLY A 351 -8.40 -4.02 -0.80
CA GLY A 351 -7.87 -3.03 -1.74
C GLY A 351 -6.37 -2.79 -1.58
N GLU A 352 -5.86 -2.77 -0.33
CA GLU A 352 -4.40 -2.68 -0.13
C GLU A 352 -3.66 -3.94 -0.59
N ILE A 353 -4.24 -5.13 -0.47
CA ILE A 353 -3.63 -6.35 -1.02
C ILE A 353 -3.62 -6.32 -2.56
N GLU A 354 -4.71 -5.88 -3.18
CA GLU A 354 -4.80 -5.72 -4.64
C GLU A 354 -3.72 -4.76 -5.14
N LEU A 355 -3.60 -3.58 -4.52
CA LEU A 355 -2.56 -2.61 -4.83
C LEU A 355 -1.13 -3.16 -4.58
N ILE A 356 -0.94 -4.05 -3.60
CA ILE A 356 0.33 -4.73 -3.39
C ILE A 356 0.63 -5.69 -4.54
N MET A 357 -0.39 -6.39 -5.06
CA MET A 357 -0.19 -7.33 -6.17
C MET A 357 0.18 -6.65 -7.50
N GLU A 358 -0.10 -5.35 -7.63
CA GLU A 358 0.33 -4.50 -8.75
C GLU A 358 1.79 -4.02 -8.64
N GLU A 359 2.39 -4.10 -7.45
CA GLU A 359 3.80 -3.66 -7.26
C GLU A 359 4.78 -4.54 -8.05
N PRO A 360 5.94 -4.03 -8.49
CA PRO A 360 6.94 -4.80 -9.23
C PRO A 360 7.41 -6.06 -8.50
N ASP A 361 7.47 -6.03 -7.17
CA ASP A 361 7.80 -7.18 -6.33
C ASP A 361 6.82 -7.31 -5.14
N PRO A 362 5.59 -7.78 -5.37
CA PRO A 362 4.58 -7.90 -4.34
C PRO A 362 5.01 -8.82 -3.18
N TRP A 363 5.77 -9.84 -3.48
CA TRP A 363 6.24 -10.82 -2.49
C TRP A 363 7.20 -10.21 -1.47
N ARG A 364 8.01 -9.25 -1.88
CA ARG A 364 8.86 -8.45 -0.99
C ARG A 364 8.02 -7.60 -0.05
N VAL A 365 6.96 -6.97 -0.54
CA VAL A 365 6.03 -6.17 0.26
C VAL A 365 5.35 -7.05 1.31
N LEU A 366 4.79 -8.19 0.91
CA LEU A 366 4.13 -9.14 1.81
C LEU A 366 5.09 -9.69 2.88
N ALA A 367 6.36 -9.94 2.52
CA ALA A 367 7.37 -10.38 3.47
C ALA A 367 7.73 -9.30 4.51
N LEU A 368 7.73 -8.01 4.13
CA LEU A 368 7.87 -6.90 5.06
C LEU A 368 6.70 -6.84 6.03
N LEU A 369 5.47 -6.92 5.53
CA LEU A 369 4.25 -6.93 6.35
C LEU A 369 4.23 -8.10 7.34
N LEU A 370 4.65 -9.30 6.92
CA LEU A 370 4.81 -10.45 7.83
C LEU A 370 5.82 -10.16 8.94
N ARG A 371 6.99 -9.59 8.61
CA ARG A 371 8.04 -9.25 9.60
C ARG A 371 7.57 -8.18 10.58
N TRP A 372 6.74 -7.24 10.12
CA TRP A 372 6.15 -6.19 10.94
C TRP A 372 4.97 -6.68 11.79
N GLY A 373 4.43 -7.88 11.51
CA GLY A 373 3.26 -8.42 12.18
C GLY A 373 1.95 -7.75 11.76
N ALA A 374 1.91 -7.09 10.59
CA ALA A 374 0.79 -6.29 10.11
C ALA A 374 -0.51 -7.10 9.94
N PHE A 375 -0.42 -8.40 9.65
CA PHE A 375 -1.60 -9.26 9.48
C PHE A 375 -2.37 -9.53 10.78
N ARG A 376 -1.85 -9.07 11.94
CA ARG A 376 -2.63 -8.98 13.18
C ARG A 376 -3.80 -7.99 13.09
N LEU A 377 -3.79 -7.10 12.11
CA LEU A 377 -4.93 -6.25 11.76
C LEU A 377 -6.11 -7.04 11.17
N TRP A 378 -5.86 -8.22 10.59
CA TRP A 378 -6.91 -9.13 10.12
C TRP A 378 -7.52 -9.92 11.28
N ASP A 379 -6.66 -10.44 12.15
CA ASP A 379 -7.04 -11.15 13.39
C ASP A 379 -5.91 -11.06 14.41
N ALA A 380 -6.22 -10.69 15.64
CA ALA A 380 -5.22 -10.51 16.70
C ALA A 380 -4.40 -11.79 17.00
N ALA A 381 -4.99 -12.97 16.74
CA ALA A 381 -4.32 -14.26 16.91
C ALA A 381 -3.48 -14.69 15.69
N TYR A 382 -3.44 -13.88 14.62
CA TYR A 382 -2.59 -14.17 13.46
C TYR A 382 -1.12 -14.28 13.88
N ARG A 383 -0.45 -15.33 13.42
CA ARG A 383 0.95 -15.58 13.74
C ARG A 383 1.83 -15.57 12.48
N SER A 384 2.76 -14.62 12.43
CA SER A 384 3.81 -14.62 11.43
C SER A 384 4.89 -15.63 11.82
N THR A 385 5.18 -16.60 10.96
CA THR A 385 6.15 -17.67 11.21
C THR A 385 7.25 -17.69 10.14
N ARG A 386 8.37 -18.37 10.42
CA ARG A 386 9.39 -18.66 9.40
C ARG A 386 8.79 -19.46 8.24
N THR A 387 7.84 -20.34 8.52
CA THR A 387 7.13 -21.13 7.51
C THR A 387 6.32 -20.23 6.58
N SER A 388 5.62 -19.21 7.12
CA SER A 388 4.88 -18.23 6.30
C SER A 388 5.81 -17.48 5.34
N LEU A 389 7.00 -17.04 5.80
CA LEU A 389 8.02 -16.40 4.95
C LEU A 389 8.53 -17.36 3.86
N SER A 390 8.76 -18.64 4.19
CA SER A 390 9.15 -19.67 3.23
C SER A 390 8.07 -19.87 2.16
N ARG A 391 6.79 -19.84 2.54
CA ARG A 391 5.67 -19.94 1.59
C ARG A 391 5.60 -18.77 0.64
N LEU A 392 5.79 -17.54 1.12
CA LEU A 392 5.86 -16.38 0.22
C LEU A 392 7.00 -16.50 -0.78
N SER A 393 8.16 -17.00 -0.36
CA SER A 393 9.28 -17.27 -1.27
C SER A 393 8.92 -18.31 -2.34
N LYS A 394 8.20 -19.37 -1.95
CA LYS A 394 7.71 -20.38 -2.89
C LYS A 394 6.65 -19.81 -3.83
N ALA A 395 5.68 -19.04 -3.30
CA ALA A 395 4.67 -18.39 -4.12
C ALA A 395 5.29 -17.47 -5.18
N ARG A 396 6.33 -16.71 -4.80
CA ARG A 396 7.14 -15.93 -5.76
C ARG A 396 7.78 -16.80 -6.84
N ALA A 397 8.31 -17.96 -6.47
CA ALA A 397 8.91 -18.90 -7.42
C ALA A 397 7.85 -19.46 -8.38
N LEU A 398 6.66 -19.84 -7.87
CA LEU A 398 5.54 -20.32 -8.68
C LEU A 398 5.06 -19.24 -9.67
N THR A 399 4.88 -18.00 -9.21
CA THR A 399 4.47 -16.89 -10.09
C THR A 399 5.48 -16.64 -11.22
N ARG A 400 6.77 -16.72 -10.91
CA ARG A 400 7.83 -16.56 -11.92
C ARG A 400 7.80 -17.70 -12.93
N TRP A 401 7.68 -18.93 -12.46
CA TRP A 401 7.56 -20.12 -13.32
C TRP A 401 6.32 -20.01 -14.22
N ALA A 402 5.15 -19.68 -13.65
CA ALA A 402 3.89 -19.58 -14.38
C ALA A 402 3.97 -18.52 -15.51
N ARG A 403 4.58 -17.37 -15.23
CA ARG A 403 4.81 -16.32 -16.23
C ARG A 403 5.69 -16.85 -17.39
N GLY A 404 6.78 -17.56 -17.09
CA GLY A 404 7.65 -18.16 -18.10
C GLY A 404 6.99 -19.28 -18.90
N ALA A 405 6.03 -19.99 -18.32
CA ALA A 405 5.29 -21.08 -18.95
C ALA A 405 3.98 -20.61 -19.62
N GLY A 406 3.63 -19.31 -19.61
CA GLY A 406 2.38 -18.80 -20.16
C GLY A 406 1.13 -19.26 -19.40
N VAL A 407 1.27 -19.63 -18.11
CA VAL A 407 0.18 -20.09 -17.25
C VAL A 407 -0.40 -18.93 -16.47
N GLY A 408 -1.70 -18.64 -16.66
CA GLY A 408 -2.43 -17.66 -15.85
C GLY A 408 -2.65 -18.18 -14.42
N LEU A 409 -2.19 -17.41 -13.42
CA LEU A 409 -2.48 -17.64 -12.01
C LEU A 409 -3.09 -16.39 -11.40
N ASP A 410 -4.08 -16.58 -10.52
CA ASP A 410 -4.56 -15.51 -9.66
C ASP A 410 -3.52 -15.26 -8.56
N ALA A 411 -2.83 -14.13 -8.67
CA ALA A 411 -1.76 -13.77 -7.76
C ALA A 411 -2.30 -13.39 -6.37
N THR A 412 -3.50 -12.82 -6.29
CA THR A 412 -4.16 -12.47 -5.02
C THR A 412 -4.59 -13.73 -4.28
N GLU A 413 -5.19 -14.71 -4.98
CA GLU A 413 -5.51 -16.02 -4.40
C GLU A 413 -4.26 -16.71 -3.87
N LEU A 414 -3.18 -16.73 -4.64
CA LEU A 414 -1.91 -17.33 -4.23
C LEU A 414 -1.30 -16.62 -3.01
N ALA A 415 -1.42 -15.29 -2.93
CA ALA A 415 -0.95 -14.51 -1.80
C ALA A 415 -1.74 -14.85 -0.52
N LEU A 416 -3.07 -14.87 -0.59
CA LEU A 416 -3.93 -15.25 0.53
C LEU A 416 -3.66 -16.68 1.00
N LEU A 417 -3.50 -17.63 0.07
CA LEU A 417 -3.09 -18.99 0.39
C LEU A 417 -1.75 -19.03 1.12
N ALA A 418 -0.73 -18.33 0.59
CA ALA A 418 0.60 -18.31 1.20
C ALA A 418 0.60 -17.73 2.62
N LEU A 419 -0.26 -16.73 2.88
CA LEU A 419 -0.37 -16.05 4.17
C LEU A 419 -1.20 -16.84 5.19
N LEU A 420 -2.26 -17.52 4.76
CA LEU A 420 -3.24 -18.14 5.67
C LEU A 420 -3.05 -19.66 5.85
N PHE A 421 -2.28 -20.34 5.01
CA PHE A 421 -2.14 -21.79 4.97
C PHE A 421 -1.73 -22.45 6.30
N ASP A 422 -0.87 -21.77 7.08
CA ASP A 422 -0.37 -22.29 8.37
C ASP A 422 -1.12 -21.75 9.58
N GLN A 423 -2.11 -20.89 9.37
CA GLN A 423 -2.94 -20.42 10.47
C GLN A 423 -3.87 -21.53 10.95
N ALA A 424 -4.17 -21.53 12.25
CA ALA A 424 -5.24 -22.39 12.75
C ALA A 424 -6.55 -22.05 12.02
N LYS A 425 -7.33 -23.09 11.65
CA LYS A 425 -8.57 -22.90 10.88
C LYS A 425 -9.48 -21.79 11.40
N PRO A 426 -9.76 -21.65 12.72
CA PRO A 426 -10.59 -20.56 13.22
C PRO A 426 -10.01 -19.16 12.95
N VAL A 427 -8.67 -19.02 12.97
CA VAL A 427 -7.98 -17.76 12.66
C VAL A 427 -8.08 -17.44 11.18
N ALA A 428 -7.81 -18.42 10.30
CA ALA A 428 -7.95 -18.26 8.86
C ALA A 428 -9.39 -17.87 8.48
N ASP A 429 -10.39 -18.51 9.06
CA ASP A 429 -11.82 -18.23 8.82
C ASP A 429 -12.19 -16.80 9.28
N ARG A 430 -11.65 -16.31 10.41
CA ARG A 430 -11.87 -14.93 10.85
C ARG A 430 -11.17 -13.93 9.94
N CYS A 431 -9.93 -14.21 9.51
CA CYS A 431 -9.23 -13.36 8.53
C CYS A 431 -10.03 -13.21 7.24
N LEU A 432 -10.56 -14.31 6.68
CA LEU A 432 -11.35 -14.26 5.45
C LEU A 432 -12.67 -13.50 5.62
N ARG A 433 -13.37 -13.70 6.74
CA ARG A 433 -14.57 -12.91 7.04
C ARG A 433 -14.24 -11.43 7.19
N ARG A 434 -13.12 -11.13 7.85
CA ARG A 434 -12.63 -9.75 8.01
C ARG A 434 -12.33 -9.07 6.67
N LEU A 435 -11.77 -9.82 5.73
CA LEU A 435 -11.46 -9.35 4.38
C LEU A 435 -12.69 -9.32 3.46
N ALA A 436 -13.87 -9.74 3.93
CA ALA A 436 -15.09 -9.86 3.13
C ALA A 436 -14.92 -10.67 1.84
N VAL A 437 -14.05 -11.67 1.85
CA VAL A 437 -13.87 -12.60 0.74
C VAL A 437 -15.11 -13.48 0.65
N ARG A 438 -15.95 -13.25 -0.38
CA ARG A 438 -17.28 -13.88 -0.51
C ARG A 438 -17.28 -15.26 -1.16
N ASP A 439 -16.16 -15.71 -1.74
CA ASP A 439 -16.14 -16.87 -2.62
C ASP A 439 -15.94 -18.20 -1.87
N PRO A 440 -16.38 -19.35 -2.48
CA PRO A 440 -16.06 -20.72 -2.08
C PRO A 440 -14.57 -21.02 -1.91
N ALA A 441 -13.68 -20.26 -2.52
CA ALA A 441 -12.23 -20.27 -2.22
C ALA A 441 -11.94 -20.16 -0.72
N ALA A 442 -12.77 -19.43 0.02
CA ALA A 442 -12.72 -19.35 1.48
C ALA A 442 -12.90 -20.70 2.19
N ARG A 443 -13.68 -21.61 1.61
CA ARG A 443 -13.86 -22.98 2.13
C ARG A 443 -12.64 -23.87 1.88
N LEU A 444 -11.74 -23.44 0.99
CA LEU A 444 -10.60 -24.23 0.51
C LEU A 444 -9.29 -23.92 1.25
N LEU A 445 -9.32 -23.03 2.24
CA LEU A 445 -8.20 -22.84 3.17
C LEU A 445 -8.07 -23.97 4.20
N ASP A 446 -8.86 -25.03 4.06
CA ASP A 446 -8.51 -26.29 4.72
C ASP A 446 -7.23 -26.84 4.08
N ALA A 447 -6.14 -26.70 4.80
CA ALA A 447 -4.84 -27.19 4.34
C ALA A 447 -4.77 -28.72 4.22
N ALA A 448 -5.77 -29.48 4.75
CA ALA A 448 -5.76 -30.93 4.75
C ALA A 448 -5.88 -31.53 3.35
N PRO A 449 -6.83 -31.13 2.47
CA PRO A 449 -6.89 -31.60 1.09
C PRO A 449 -5.62 -31.29 0.29
N ALA A 450 -5.06 -30.10 0.45
CA ALA A 450 -3.84 -29.70 -0.22
C ALA A 450 -2.63 -30.55 0.22
N ARG A 451 -2.50 -30.81 1.53
CA ARG A 451 -1.46 -31.70 2.07
C ARG A 451 -1.67 -33.15 1.62
N GLN A 452 -2.91 -33.60 1.52
CA GLN A 452 -3.22 -34.96 1.03
C GLN A 452 -2.83 -35.11 -0.45
N LEU A 453 -3.22 -34.14 -1.31
CA LEU A 453 -2.84 -34.13 -2.70
C LEU A 453 -1.30 -34.08 -2.87
N ALA A 454 -0.61 -33.20 -2.13
CA ALA A 454 0.84 -33.12 -2.15
C ALA A 454 1.50 -34.46 -1.79
N ARG A 455 1.04 -35.11 -0.70
CA ARG A 455 1.54 -36.44 -0.29
C ARG A 455 1.30 -37.50 -1.37
N ARG A 456 0.11 -37.53 -1.98
CA ARG A 456 -0.20 -38.47 -3.08
C ARG A 456 0.77 -38.29 -4.24
N LEU A 457 1.00 -37.03 -4.61
CA LEU A 457 1.91 -36.67 -5.70
C LEU A 457 3.41 -36.86 -5.37
N ASP A 458 3.83 -36.81 -4.12
CA ASP A 458 5.23 -36.99 -3.71
C ASP A 458 5.59 -38.48 -3.50
N ARG A 459 4.66 -39.29 -2.93
CA ARG A 459 4.95 -40.67 -2.51
C ARG A 459 5.24 -41.60 -3.67
N ALA A 460 4.51 -41.50 -4.76
CA ALA A 460 4.67 -42.40 -5.88
C ALA A 460 5.98 -42.08 -6.65
N PRO A 461 6.98 -42.98 -6.71
CA PRO A 461 8.24 -42.72 -7.42
C PRO A 461 8.02 -42.51 -8.92
N ARG A 462 7.09 -43.25 -9.50
CA ARG A 462 6.68 -43.14 -10.91
C ARG A 462 5.15 -42.98 -10.98
N MET A 463 4.70 -41.95 -11.68
CA MET A 463 3.28 -41.75 -12.07
C MET A 463 3.25 -41.41 -13.55
N ARG A 464 2.32 -42.03 -14.27
CA ARG A 464 2.04 -41.67 -15.65
C ARG A 464 1.37 -40.30 -15.70
N PRO A 465 1.53 -39.53 -16.78
CA PRO A 465 0.86 -38.26 -16.96
C PRO A 465 -0.66 -38.30 -16.75
N SER A 466 -1.33 -39.36 -17.26
CA SER A 466 -2.76 -39.61 -17.03
C SER A 466 -3.11 -39.71 -15.53
N GLN A 467 -2.31 -40.40 -14.74
CA GLN A 467 -2.53 -40.57 -13.30
C GLN A 467 -2.33 -39.26 -12.52
N VAL A 468 -1.40 -38.43 -12.98
CA VAL A 468 -1.24 -37.07 -12.43
C VAL A 468 -2.47 -36.22 -12.74
N ALA A 469 -2.94 -36.23 -13.99
CA ALA A 469 -4.12 -35.52 -14.41
C ALA A 469 -5.38 -35.98 -13.67
N GLU A 470 -5.56 -37.29 -13.48
CA GLU A 470 -6.65 -37.89 -12.68
C GLU A 470 -6.64 -37.40 -11.23
N ALA A 471 -5.45 -37.29 -10.62
CA ALA A 471 -5.32 -36.82 -9.24
C ALA A 471 -5.60 -35.32 -9.08
N VAL A 472 -5.24 -34.50 -10.07
CA VAL A 472 -5.27 -33.03 -9.97
C VAL A 472 -6.54 -32.43 -10.57
N ARG A 473 -7.04 -32.96 -11.70
CA ARG A 473 -8.17 -32.40 -12.47
C ARG A 473 -9.46 -32.17 -11.66
N PRO A 474 -9.93 -33.12 -10.81
CA PRO A 474 -11.15 -32.94 -10.04
C PRO A 474 -10.97 -31.98 -8.86
N THR A 475 -9.77 -31.45 -8.68
CA THR A 475 -9.38 -30.67 -7.50
C THR A 475 -9.49 -29.17 -7.80
N ALA A 476 -10.09 -28.42 -6.89
CA ALA A 476 -10.21 -26.97 -7.03
C ALA A 476 -8.84 -26.27 -7.02
N SER A 477 -8.74 -25.14 -7.78
CA SER A 477 -7.51 -24.38 -7.95
C SER A 477 -6.76 -24.07 -6.64
N PRO A 478 -7.41 -23.57 -5.56
CA PRO A 478 -6.72 -23.27 -4.31
C PRO A 478 -6.07 -24.49 -3.65
N VAL A 479 -6.69 -25.67 -3.79
CA VAL A 479 -6.13 -26.91 -3.24
C VAL A 479 -4.90 -27.33 -4.04
N VAL A 480 -4.92 -27.17 -5.37
CA VAL A 480 -3.78 -27.46 -6.24
C VAL A 480 -2.61 -26.51 -5.93
N LEU A 481 -2.88 -25.22 -5.83
CA LEU A 481 -1.87 -24.21 -5.46
C LEU A 481 -1.33 -24.45 -4.04
N GLY A 482 -2.20 -24.75 -3.09
CA GLY A 482 -1.83 -25.14 -1.73
C GLY A 482 -0.95 -26.39 -1.69
N ALA A 483 -1.28 -27.41 -2.51
CA ALA A 483 -0.48 -28.62 -2.65
C ALA A 483 0.92 -28.32 -3.23
N TRP A 484 1.01 -27.42 -4.19
CA TRP A 484 2.31 -26.96 -4.69
C TRP A 484 3.12 -26.24 -3.60
N LEU A 485 2.50 -25.35 -2.82
CA LEU A 485 3.16 -24.59 -1.75
C LEU A 485 3.72 -25.48 -0.63
N CYS A 486 3.01 -26.57 -0.27
CA CYS A 486 3.42 -27.48 0.82
C CYS A 486 4.13 -28.74 0.32
N GLY A 487 4.03 -29.07 -0.97
CA GLY A 487 4.59 -30.28 -1.56
C GLY A 487 6.10 -30.27 -1.72
N GLY A 488 6.66 -31.46 -1.89
CA GLY A 488 8.06 -31.68 -2.23
C GLY A 488 8.35 -31.45 -3.72
N PRO A 489 9.58 -31.70 -4.15
CA PRO A 489 10.00 -31.45 -5.53
C PRO A 489 9.22 -32.24 -6.59
N ARG A 490 8.79 -33.48 -6.26
CA ARG A 490 8.01 -34.31 -7.19
C ARG A 490 6.59 -33.77 -7.37
N ALA A 491 5.89 -33.46 -6.26
CA ALA A 491 4.56 -32.89 -6.33
C ALA A 491 4.56 -31.58 -7.12
N ARG A 492 5.53 -30.69 -6.89
CA ARG A 492 5.65 -29.43 -7.61
C ARG A 492 5.80 -29.63 -9.10
N ARG A 493 6.76 -30.43 -9.56
CA ARG A 493 6.97 -30.70 -10.99
C ARG A 493 5.73 -31.32 -11.65
N ARG A 494 5.02 -32.19 -10.96
CA ARG A 494 3.78 -32.81 -11.45
C ARG A 494 2.65 -31.80 -11.59
N ILE A 495 2.49 -30.93 -10.60
CA ILE A 495 1.50 -29.85 -10.66
C ILE A 495 1.87 -28.83 -11.76
N GLU A 496 3.12 -28.43 -11.86
CA GLU A 496 3.62 -27.55 -12.94
C GLU A 496 3.32 -28.15 -14.32
N TRP A 497 3.67 -29.42 -14.52
CA TRP A 497 3.35 -30.13 -15.76
C TRP A 497 1.83 -30.13 -16.02
N PHE A 498 1.01 -30.41 -15.01
CA PHE A 498 -0.44 -30.40 -15.16
C PHE A 498 -0.97 -29.01 -15.52
N LEU A 499 -0.51 -27.96 -14.89
CA LEU A 499 -0.95 -26.60 -15.16
C LEU A 499 -0.55 -26.13 -16.56
N ALA A 500 0.64 -26.51 -17.04
CA ALA A 500 1.15 -26.09 -18.35
C ALA A 500 0.57 -26.92 -19.50
N ALA A 501 0.44 -28.23 -19.35
CA ALA A 501 0.09 -29.15 -20.44
C ALA A 501 -1.13 -30.01 -20.12
N GLY A 502 -1.22 -30.57 -18.91
CA GLY A 502 -2.24 -31.55 -18.56
C GLY A 502 -3.66 -30.98 -18.46
N ARG A 503 -3.80 -29.72 -18.01
CA ARG A 503 -5.09 -29.07 -17.82
C ARG A 503 -5.87 -28.88 -19.12
N GLY A 504 -5.18 -28.48 -20.18
CA GLY A 504 -5.74 -28.20 -21.50
C GLY A 504 -5.85 -29.43 -22.41
N ALA A 505 -5.32 -30.59 -21.98
CA ALA A 505 -5.31 -31.79 -22.81
C ALA A 505 -6.73 -32.30 -23.11
N ARG A 506 -7.00 -32.44 -24.42
CA ARG A 506 -8.24 -33.01 -24.96
C ARG A 506 -7.89 -34.07 -25.99
N PRO A 507 -8.73 -35.08 -26.22
CA PRO A 507 -8.58 -35.97 -27.37
C PRO A 507 -8.71 -35.18 -28.68
N LEU A 508 -8.27 -35.73 -29.78
CA LEU A 508 -8.48 -35.18 -31.13
C LEU A 508 -9.88 -35.51 -31.62
N SER A 509 -10.38 -36.71 -31.25
CA SER A 509 -11.73 -37.16 -31.56
C SER A 509 -12.77 -36.36 -30.78
N SER A 510 -13.88 -36.04 -31.46
CA SER A 510 -15.09 -35.44 -30.86
C SER A 510 -16.03 -36.48 -30.30
N GLY A 511 -17.12 -36.06 -29.63
CA GLY A 511 -18.20 -36.96 -29.22
C GLY A 511 -18.88 -37.63 -30.41
N ASP A 512 -19.00 -36.96 -31.55
CA ASP A 512 -19.59 -37.50 -32.76
C ASP A 512 -18.72 -38.61 -33.39
N ASP A 513 -17.40 -38.41 -33.38
CA ASP A 513 -16.45 -39.46 -33.85
C ASP A 513 -16.56 -40.73 -32.97
N VAL A 514 -16.72 -40.53 -31.66
CA VAL A 514 -16.92 -41.64 -30.70
C VAL A 514 -18.23 -42.38 -30.97
N MET A 515 -19.31 -41.66 -31.27
CA MET A 515 -20.60 -42.27 -31.61
C MET A 515 -20.55 -42.96 -32.99
N ALA A 516 -19.85 -42.38 -33.97
CA ALA A 516 -19.63 -42.99 -35.29
C ALA A 516 -18.86 -44.33 -35.19
N ALA A 517 -18.00 -44.48 -34.18
CA ALA A 517 -17.31 -45.72 -33.87
C ALA A 517 -18.15 -46.75 -33.13
N GLY A 518 -19.49 -46.55 -33.00
CA GLY A 518 -20.43 -47.52 -32.43
C GLY A 518 -20.65 -47.37 -30.92
N VAL A 519 -20.19 -46.30 -30.28
CA VAL A 519 -20.49 -46.05 -28.86
C VAL A 519 -21.89 -45.40 -28.74
N PRO A 520 -22.84 -46.00 -27.97
CA PRO A 520 -24.15 -45.42 -27.82
C PRO A 520 -24.12 -44.09 -27.12
N ARG A 521 -25.03 -43.18 -27.53
CA ARG A 521 -25.19 -41.85 -26.96
C ARG A 521 -25.45 -41.95 -25.46
N GLY A 522 -24.61 -41.28 -24.66
CA GLY A 522 -24.77 -41.29 -23.21
C GLY A 522 -23.44 -41.22 -22.45
N PRO A 523 -23.40 -41.67 -21.19
CA PRO A 523 -22.22 -41.62 -20.32
C PRO A 523 -20.97 -42.31 -20.90
N LEU A 524 -21.16 -43.32 -21.77
CA LEU A 524 -20.07 -44.08 -22.39
C LEU A 524 -19.26 -43.21 -23.35
N VAL A 525 -19.87 -42.21 -24.03
CA VAL A 525 -19.15 -41.25 -24.87
C VAL A 525 -18.16 -40.46 -24.03
N ALA A 526 -18.58 -39.98 -22.86
CA ALA A 526 -17.68 -39.25 -21.97
C ALA A 526 -16.55 -40.12 -21.42
N GLN A 527 -16.83 -41.41 -21.14
CA GLN A 527 -15.82 -42.39 -20.69
C GLN A 527 -14.78 -42.64 -21.82
N ALA A 528 -15.23 -42.83 -23.05
CA ALA A 528 -14.35 -43.03 -24.21
C ALA A 528 -13.42 -41.81 -24.40
N LEU A 529 -13.98 -40.59 -24.39
CA LEU A 529 -13.18 -39.37 -24.49
C LEU A 529 -12.17 -39.24 -23.34
N CYS A 530 -12.53 -39.66 -22.12
CA CYS A 530 -11.57 -39.71 -21.01
C CYS A 530 -10.43 -40.70 -21.27
N VAL A 531 -10.74 -41.89 -21.77
CA VAL A 531 -9.72 -42.92 -22.11
C VAL A 531 -8.78 -42.41 -23.20
N LEU A 532 -9.33 -41.84 -24.27
CA LEU A 532 -8.52 -41.26 -25.38
C LEU A 532 -7.60 -40.15 -24.87
N ARG A 533 -8.14 -39.23 -24.07
CA ARG A 533 -7.35 -38.17 -23.42
C ARG A 533 -6.21 -38.76 -22.58
N ASP A 534 -6.47 -39.76 -21.78
CA ASP A 534 -5.50 -40.39 -20.88
C ASP A 534 -4.41 -41.13 -21.68
N LEU A 535 -4.75 -41.80 -22.77
CA LEU A 535 -3.79 -42.38 -23.72
C LEU A 535 -2.92 -41.32 -24.40
N LYS A 536 -3.53 -40.20 -24.77
CA LYS A 536 -2.82 -39.05 -25.35
C LYS A 536 -1.83 -38.45 -24.35
N LEU A 537 -2.27 -38.23 -23.11
CA LEU A 537 -1.39 -37.74 -22.04
C LEU A 537 -0.21 -38.68 -21.79
N ASP A 538 -0.41 -39.98 -21.86
CA ASP A 538 0.64 -40.99 -21.70
C ASP A 538 1.51 -41.19 -22.95
N GLY A 539 1.26 -40.41 -24.03
CA GLY A 539 2.00 -40.48 -25.29
C GLY A 539 1.79 -41.73 -26.10
N ARG A 540 0.73 -42.52 -25.80
CA ARG A 540 0.38 -43.75 -26.49
C ARG A 540 -0.42 -43.51 -27.78
N VAL A 541 -1.00 -42.33 -27.91
CA VAL A 541 -1.82 -41.86 -29.03
C VAL A 541 -1.35 -40.46 -29.40
N ARG A 542 -1.07 -40.23 -30.67
CA ARG A 542 -0.56 -38.93 -31.15
C ARG A 542 -1.36 -38.34 -32.32
N THR A 543 -1.98 -39.23 -33.11
CA THR A 543 -2.74 -38.89 -34.30
C THR A 543 -4.22 -39.26 -34.10
N LEU A 544 -5.10 -38.72 -34.94
CA LEU A 544 -6.52 -39.09 -34.97
C LEU A 544 -6.69 -40.59 -35.33
N GLU A 545 -5.84 -41.14 -36.21
CA GLU A 545 -5.83 -42.55 -36.57
C GLU A 545 -5.47 -43.42 -35.36
N ASP A 546 -4.47 -43.03 -34.57
CA ASP A 546 -4.16 -43.75 -33.31
C ASP A 546 -5.36 -43.71 -32.35
N GLU A 547 -6.10 -42.60 -32.28
CA GLU A 547 -7.30 -42.49 -31.44
C GLU A 547 -8.40 -43.42 -31.92
N HIS A 548 -8.64 -43.51 -33.23
CA HIS A 548 -9.64 -44.43 -33.79
C HIS A 548 -9.27 -45.90 -33.49
N VAL A 549 -8.02 -46.28 -33.68
CA VAL A 549 -7.56 -47.64 -33.33
C VAL A 549 -7.72 -47.93 -31.84
N ALA A 550 -7.44 -46.96 -30.98
CA ALA A 550 -7.62 -47.11 -29.54
C ALA A 550 -9.10 -47.22 -29.17
N LEU A 551 -9.96 -46.45 -29.82
CA LEU A 551 -11.40 -46.42 -29.63
C LEU A 551 -12.02 -47.77 -30.03
N ASP A 552 -11.64 -48.32 -31.21
CA ASP A 552 -12.06 -49.65 -31.65
C ASP A 552 -11.72 -50.77 -30.66
N ARG A 553 -10.50 -50.75 -30.14
CA ARG A 553 -10.07 -51.71 -29.12
C ARG A 553 -10.92 -51.59 -27.82
N TRP A 554 -11.20 -50.36 -27.40
CA TRP A 554 -11.98 -50.07 -26.21
C TRP A 554 -13.45 -50.51 -26.40
N THR A 555 -14.05 -50.24 -27.56
CA THR A 555 -15.42 -50.65 -27.90
C THR A 555 -15.57 -52.18 -27.94
N ARG A 556 -14.64 -52.90 -28.58
CA ARG A 556 -14.61 -54.37 -28.60
C ARG A 556 -14.50 -54.96 -27.18
N ALA A 557 -13.69 -54.33 -26.30
CA ALA A 557 -13.56 -54.80 -24.92
C ALA A 557 -14.85 -54.61 -24.08
N LEU A 558 -15.64 -53.58 -24.36
CA LEU A 558 -16.95 -53.34 -23.73
C LEU A 558 -17.99 -54.33 -24.24
N THR A 559 -18.01 -54.63 -25.54
CA THR A 559 -18.92 -55.63 -26.14
C THR A 559 -18.69 -57.01 -25.54
N MET A 560 -17.42 -57.43 -25.36
CA MET A 560 -17.05 -58.66 -24.72
C MET A 560 -17.48 -58.76 -23.23
N LYS A 561 -17.60 -57.64 -22.53
CA LYS A 561 -18.03 -57.54 -21.13
C LYS A 561 -19.55 -57.46 -20.97
N GLY A 562 -20.30 -57.32 -22.05
CA GLY A 562 -21.75 -57.15 -22.03
C GLY A 562 -22.22 -55.73 -21.63
N ASP A 563 -21.34 -54.77 -21.54
CA ASP A 563 -21.63 -53.40 -21.11
C ASP A 563 -22.17 -52.53 -22.25
N LEU A 564 -22.28 -53.04 -23.48
CA LEU A 564 -22.83 -52.39 -24.69
C LEU A 564 -24.21 -52.94 -25.10
N ARG A 565 -25.04 -53.38 -24.15
CA ARG A 565 -26.44 -53.77 -24.40
C ARG A 565 -27.40 -52.64 -24.12
#